data_79f39f3c0a74a73d14b585f0be4f1f26
#
_entry.id   79f39f3c0a74a73d14b585f0be4f1f26
#
_cell.length_a   1.000
_cell.length_b   1.000
_cell.length_c   1.000
_cell.angle_alpha   90.00
_cell.angle_beta   90.00
_cell.angle_gamma   90.00
#
_symmetry.space_group_name_H-M   'P 1'
#
loop_
_entity.id
_entity.type
_entity.pdbx_description
1 polymer ?
#
loop_
_entity_poly.entity_id
_entity_poly.type
_entity_poly.pdbx_seq_one_letter_code
_entity_poly.pdbx_strand_id
1 'polypeptide(L)'
;VEIVESDLSDVEALTEAMRGCGPAFYLVHAMVSTGPRYAAADRAMATRFAQAAVQAGLTRIVYLGGLGEAGPGLSEHLSSRREVEARLADGPVPVTVLRAAMVIGAGSASFEILRYLVERLPIMVTPQWVLTECQPIAIANVLTYLVACLRVPKTIGRTLDIGGPDVVNYRELMRIMAEERGLRRRIVLPLPVLTPRLSALWIHLVTPVSARIARPLAEGLRNRVVCRDGVAAQLMPQPLLTVREAIRAALRAVEHSDVETAWTDAGTIPGDPNWAGGTVFVDRRLADVDAPPSCVFQALSGVGGTRGWYAVNWLWRLRGVLDRLVGGPGLRRGRRDPELLAYGEAVDFWRVSAVERDRRLALRAEMKLPGEALLEWTIEPLSEDSQRSRLVQTARFLPRGLLGLVYWYGVMPFHGYVFGRMLAGIKWAAESLARVHAAGRSRSSTARVNTE
;
A
#
# COMPACT_ATOMS: atom_id res chain seq x y z
N VAL A 1 17.09 10.36 -17.21
CA VAL A 1 16.25 9.14 -17.37
C VAL A 1 14.97 9.58 -18.05
N GLU A 2 14.63 8.96 -19.18
CA GLU A 2 13.35 9.13 -19.84
C GLU A 2 12.33 8.15 -19.22
N ILE A 3 11.15 8.65 -18.88
CA ILE A 3 10.05 7.84 -18.35
C ILE A 3 9.02 7.70 -19.44
N VAL A 4 8.74 6.46 -19.86
CA VAL A 4 7.70 6.14 -20.83
C VAL A 4 6.61 5.34 -20.13
N GLU A 5 5.40 5.87 -20.12
CA GLU A 5 4.22 5.15 -19.60
C GLU A 5 3.67 4.25 -20.72
N SER A 6 3.67 2.95 -20.49
CA SER A 6 3.20 1.96 -21.48
C SER A 6 2.54 0.78 -20.78
N ASP A 7 1.47 0.25 -21.40
CA ASP A 7 0.86 -1.01 -20.98
C ASP A 7 1.63 -2.19 -21.60
N LEU A 8 2.03 -3.16 -20.78
CA LEU A 8 2.65 -4.41 -21.23
C LEU A 8 1.74 -5.29 -22.12
N SER A 9 0.48 -4.92 -22.31
CA SER A 9 -0.40 -5.54 -23.28
C SER A 9 -0.22 -5.02 -24.70
N ASP A 10 0.39 -3.84 -24.88
CA ASP A 10 0.63 -3.15 -26.14
C ASP A 10 2.06 -3.39 -26.64
N VAL A 11 2.22 -4.33 -27.58
CA VAL A 11 3.54 -4.70 -28.14
C VAL A 11 4.14 -3.57 -28.97
N GLU A 12 3.33 -2.76 -29.66
CA GLU A 12 3.82 -1.67 -30.50
C GLU A 12 4.38 -0.54 -29.63
N ALA A 13 3.64 -0.13 -28.60
CA ALA A 13 4.11 0.87 -27.64
C ALA A 13 5.38 0.42 -26.89
N LEU A 14 5.45 -0.87 -26.51
CA LEU A 14 6.66 -1.43 -25.90
C LEU A 14 7.84 -1.43 -26.86
N THR A 15 7.63 -1.78 -28.13
CA THR A 15 8.67 -1.82 -29.15
C THR A 15 9.24 -0.42 -29.36
N GLU A 16 8.39 0.60 -29.45
CA GLU A 16 8.82 1.99 -29.60
C GLU A 16 9.60 2.48 -28.37
N ALA A 17 9.11 2.16 -27.16
CA ALA A 17 9.78 2.51 -25.89
C ALA A 17 11.18 1.85 -25.77
N MET A 18 11.38 0.68 -26.37
CA MET A 18 12.65 -0.06 -26.36
C MET A 18 13.60 0.32 -27.50
N ARG A 19 13.14 1.08 -28.49
CA ARG A 19 13.93 1.41 -29.69
C ARG A 19 15.21 2.17 -29.32
N GLY A 20 16.34 1.70 -29.85
CA GLY A 20 17.67 2.25 -29.54
C GLY A 20 18.27 1.81 -28.20
N CYS A 21 17.55 0.99 -27.41
CA CYS A 21 18.12 0.37 -26.24
C CYS A 21 18.97 -0.86 -26.64
N GLY A 22 20.09 -1.11 -25.94
CA GLY A 22 20.88 -2.33 -26.09
C GLY A 22 20.28 -3.47 -25.24
N PRO A 23 20.58 -3.55 -23.94
CA PRO A 23 19.96 -4.51 -23.02
C PRO A 23 18.70 -3.95 -22.38
N ALA A 24 17.83 -4.85 -21.90
CA ALA A 24 16.68 -4.48 -21.05
C ALA A 24 16.62 -5.35 -19.78
N PHE A 25 16.14 -4.75 -18.70
CA PHE A 25 15.76 -5.46 -17.48
C PHE A 25 14.26 -5.76 -17.49
N TYR A 26 13.90 -7.03 -17.26
CA TYR A 26 12.52 -7.42 -17.02
C TYR A 26 12.31 -7.62 -15.52
N LEU A 27 11.71 -6.64 -14.85
CA LEU A 27 11.49 -6.63 -13.39
C LEU A 27 10.00 -6.57 -13.03
N VAL A 28 9.12 -6.96 -13.95
CA VAL A 28 7.68 -6.88 -13.81
C VAL A 28 7.10 -8.10 -13.10
N HIS A 29 6.02 -7.89 -12.34
CA HIS A 29 5.27 -8.94 -11.68
C HIS A 29 3.80 -8.55 -11.47
N ALA A 30 2.87 -9.41 -11.98
CA ALA A 30 1.44 -9.15 -11.92
C ALA A 30 0.75 -9.61 -10.62
N MET A 31 1.47 -10.14 -9.64
CA MET A 31 0.90 -10.70 -8.39
C MET A 31 -0.07 -9.75 -7.69
N VAL A 32 0.15 -8.47 -7.85
CA VAL A 32 -0.60 -7.39 -7.21
C VAL A 32 -1.83 -6.99 -8.02
N SER A 33 -1.68 -6.83 -9.33
CA SER A 33 -2.71 -6.25 -10.20
C SER A 33 -3.84 -7.22 -10.56
N THR A 34 -3.57 -8.53 -10.66
CA THR A 34 -4.52 -9.50 -11.23
C THR A 34 -5.06 -10.54 -10.25
N GLY A 35 -4.68 -10.46 -8.97
CA GLY A 35 -5.15 -11.38 -7.91
C GLY A 35 -4.87 -12.86 -8.24
N PRO A 36 -5.84 -13.79 -8.11
CA PRO A 36 -5.60 -15.24 -8.29
C PRO A 36 -5.14 -15.64 -9.70
N ARG A 37 -5.30 -14.79 -10.70
CA ARG A 37 -4.94 -15.07 -12.12
C ARG A 37 -3.57 -14.50 -12.50
N TYR A 38 -2.75 -14.07 -11.53
CA TYR A 38 -1.47 -13.42 -11.80
C TYR A 38 -0.52 -14.27 -12.66
N ALA A 39 -0.50 -15.59 -12.49
CA ALA A 39 0.38 -16.48 -13.27
C ALA A 39 0.10 -16.44 -14.79
N ALA A 40 -1.19 -16.38 -15.18
CA ALA A 40 -1.55 -16.25 -16.59
C ALA A 40 -1.19 -14.86 -17.14
N ALA A 41 -1.38 -13.81 -16.35
CA ALA A 41 -1.02 -12.45 -16.72
C ALA A 41 0.52 -12.29 -16.84
N ASP A 42 1.29 -12.82 -15.88
CA ASP A 42 2.76 -12.83 -15.92
C ASP A 42 3.28 -13.49 -17.21
N ARG A 43 2.72 -14.67 -17.59
CA ARG A 43 3.09 -15.35 -18.85
C ARG A 43 2.78 -14.50 -20.08
N ALA A 44 1.57 -13.92 -20.15
CA ALA A 44 1.17 -13.10 -21.28
C ALA A 44 2.06 -11.86 -21.44
N MET A 45 2.36 -11.18 -20.35
CA MET A 45 3.26 -10.02 -20.34
C MET A 45 4.68 -10.38 -20.75
N ALA A 46 5.23 -11.50 -20.23
CA ALA A 46 6.57 -11.96 -20.59
C ALA A 46 6.67 -12.30 -22.09
N THR A 47 5.65 -12.96 -22.65
CA THR A 47 5.60 -13.27 -24.09
C THR A 47 5.60 -12.01 -24.95
N ARG A 48 4.75 -11.01 -24.61
CA ARG A 48 4.68 -9.74 -25.34
C ARG A 48 5.97 -8.93 -25.22
N PHE A 49 6.56 -8.90 -24.02
CA PHE A 49 7.84 -8.24 -23.81
C PHE A 49 8.95 -8.87 -24.67
N ALA A 50 9.02 -10.21 -24.73
CA ALA A 50 9.97 -10.91 -25.59
C ALA A 50 9.74 -10.61 -27.08
N GLN A 51 8.49 -10.52 -27.55
CA GLN A 51 8.15 -10.10 -28.89
C GLN A 51 8.62 -8.67 -29.19
N ALA A 52 8.30 -7.72 -28.31
CA ALA A 52 8.73 -6.33 -28.44
C ALA A 52 10.28 -6.21 -28.44
N ALA A 53 10.95 -6.98 -27.57
CA ALA A 53 12.42 -7.04 -27.51
C ALA A 53 13.06 -7.45 -28.84
N VAL A 54 12.49 -8.42 -29.54
CA VAL A 54 12.93 -8.84 -30.88
C VAL A 54 12.72 -7.74 -31.90
N GLN A 55 11.52 -7.13 -31.91
CA GLN A 55 11.17 -6.07 -32.87
C GLN A 55 12.01 -4.79 -32.68
N ALA A 56 12.34 -4.46 -31.43
CA ALA A 56 13.18 -3.32 -31.08
C ALA A 56 14.68 -3.59 -31.29
N GLY A 57 15.09 -4.82 -31.55
CA GLY A 57 16.49 -5.21 -31.76
C GLY A 57 17.31 -5.21 -30.47
N LEU A 58 16.71 -5.56 -29.34
CA LEU A 58 17.45 -5.66 -28.08
C LEU A 58 18.56 -6.72 -28.17
N THR A 59 19.71 -6.43 -27.58
CA THR A 59 20.86 -7.33 -27.57
C THR A 59 20.80 -8.37 -26.46
N ARG A 60 19.96 -8.10 -25.40
CA ARG A 60 19.90 -8.93 -24.21
C ARG A 60 18.71 -8.58 -23.32
N ILE A 61 18.14 -9.58 -22.66
CA ILE A 61 17.20 -9.40 -21.54
C ILE A 61 17.88 -9.89 -20.25
N VAL A 62 17.75 -9.14 -19.16
CA VAL A 62 18.16 -9.55 -17.81
C VAL A 62 16.90 -9.68 -16.96
N TYR A 63 16.65 -10.88 -16.44
CA TYR A 63 15.47 -11.19 -15.64
C TYR A 63 15.85 -11.54 -14.21
N LEU A 64 15.15 -10.96 -13.22
CA LEU A 64 15.25 -11.33 -11.82
C LEU A 64 14.10 -12.28 -11.46
N GLY A 65 14.42 -13.57 -11.35
CA GLY A 65 13.48 -14.63 -11.03
C GLY A 65 13.57 -15.12 -9.58
N GLY A 66 12.73 -16.11 -9.25
CA GLY A 66 12.72 -16.76 -7.95
C GLY A 66 13.64 -17.99 -7.90
N LEU A 67 14.38 -18.13 -6.80
CA LEU A 67 15.15 -19.33 -6.49
C LEU A 67 14.22 -20.43 -5.97
N GLY A 68 14.50 -21.68 -6.31
CA GLY A 68 13.78 -22.88 -5.85
C GLY A 68 14.12 -24.07 -6.72
N GLU A 69 14.11 -25.26 -6.13
CA GLU A 69 14.32 -26.51 -6.85
C GLU A 69 13.11 -26.82 -7.73
N ALA A 70 13.34 -27.19 -8.98
CA ALA A 70 12.28 -27.64 -9.87
C ALA A 70 11.78 -29.03 -9.44
N GLY A 71 10.46 -29.20 -9.36
CA GLY A 71 9.89 -30.51 -9.01
C GLY A 71 8.42 -30.45 -8.60
N PRO A 72 7.79 -31.62 -8.39
CA PRO A 72 6.43 -31.69 -7.88
C PRO A 72 6.39 -31.11 -6.45
N GLY A 73 5.63 -30.09 -6.22
CA GLY A 73 5.52 -29.39 -4.92
C GLY A 73 6.09 -27.96 -4.93
N LEU A 74 6.58 -27.47 -6.06
CA LEU A 74 6.94 -26.06 -6.22
C LEU A 74 5.67 -25.21 -6.03
N SER A 75 5.79 -24.13 -5.25
CA SER A 75 4.68 -23.21 -5.04
C SER A 75 4.24 -22.57 -6.36
N GLU A 76 2.96 -22.21 -6.46
CA GLU A 76 2.41 -21.53 -7.65
C GLU A 76 3.21 -20.26 -8.00
N HIS A 77 3.65 -19.52 -6.98
CA HIS A 77 4.49 -18.35 -7.16
C HIS A 77 5.82 -18.67 -7.83
N LEU A 78 6.57 -19.67 -7.35
CA LEU A 78 7.84 -20.04 -7.93
C LEU A 78 7.68 -20.71 -9.30
N SER A 79 6.59 -21.47 -9.51
CA SER A 79 6.22 -22.02 -10.81
C SER A 79 5.97 -20.92 -11.84
N SER A 80 5.19 -19.91 -11.49
CA SER A 80 4.95 -18.73 -12.35
C SER A 80 6.27 -18.04 -12.75
N ARG A 81 7.21 -17.89 -11.81
CA ARG A 81 8.53 -17.31 -12.10
C ARG A 81 9.32 -18.13 -13.12
N ARG A 82 9.24 -19.46 -13.04
CA ARG A 82 9.86 -20.36 -14.02
C ARG A 82 9.21 -20.28 -15.40
N GLU A 83 7.89 -20.14 -15.43
CA GLU A 83 7.17 -19.95 -16.68
C GLU A 83 7.51 -18.63 -17.36
N VAL A 84 7.64 -17.53 -16.59
CA VAL A 84 8.13 -16.24 -17.10
C VAL A 84 9.53 -16.37 -17.70
N GLU A 85 10.45 -17.04 -16.98
CA GLU A 85 11.79 -17.32 -17.47
C GLU A 85 11.75 -18.04 -18.83
N ALA A 86 10.95 -19.10 -18.93
CA ALA A 86 10.81 -19.87 -20.17
C ALA A 86 10.23 -19.00 -21.31
N ARG A 87 9.21 -18.19 -21.04
CA ARG A 87 8.61 -17.29 -22.04
C ARG A 87 9.54 -16.21 -22.53
N LEU A 88 10.35 -15.63 -21.64
CA LEU A 88 11.36 -14.65 -22.06
C LEU A 88 12.44 -15.31 -22.92
N ALA A 89 12.81 -16.57 -22.62
CA ALA A 89 13.84 -17.30 -23.34
C ALA A 89 13.35 -17.98 -24.64
N ASP A 90 12.06 -17.94 -24.94
CA ASP A 90 11.44 -18.55 -26.14
C ASP A 90 11.66 -17.72 -27.42
N GLY A 91 12.70 -16.90 -27.47
CA GLY A 91 13.02 -16.02 -28.58
C GLY A 91 14.52 -15.95 -28.87
N PRO A 92 14.91 -15.24 -29.94
CA PRO A 92 16.31 -15.12 -30.34
C PRO A 92 17.15 -14.19 -29.44
N VAL A 93 16.50 -13.31 -28.65
CA VAL A 93 17.22 -12.41 -27.75
C VAL A 93 17.70 -13.18 -26.52
N PRO A 94 19.03 -13.22 -26.25
CA PRO A 94 19.56 -14.01 -25.14
C PRO A 94 19.11 -13.46 -23.79
N VAL A 95 18.67 -14.35 -22.89
CA VAL A 95 18.17 -14.00 -21.56
C VAL A 95 19.15 -14.41 -20.49
N THR A 96 19.58 -13.48 -19.67
CA THR A 96 20.30 -13.79 -18.42
C THR A 96 19.29 -13.79 -17.28
N VAL A 97 19.21 -14.90 -16.57
CA VAL A 97 18.30 -15.07 -15.43
C VAL A 97 19.11 -15.07 -14.14
N LEU A 98 18.80 -14.17 -13.24
CA LEU A 98 19.26 -14.18 -11.86
C LEU A 98 18.14 -14.73 -10.98
N ARG A 99 18.37 -15.83 -10.28
CA ARG A 99 17.39 -16.41 -9.35
C ARG A 99 17.78 -16.10 -7.93
N ALA A 100 16.93 -15.36 -7.24
CA ALA A 100 17.12 -14.98 -5.85
C ALA A 100 16.08 -15.65 -4.93
N ALA A 101 16.49 -15.95 -3.70
CA ALA A 101 15.56 -16.29 -2.60
C ALA A 101 14.90 -15.01 -2.06
N MET A 102 14.77 -14.90 -0.74
CA MET A 102 14.27 -13.69 -0.10
C MET A 102 15.25 -12.51 -0.29
N VAL A 103 14.81 -11.44 -0.91
CA VAL A 103 15.58 -10.20 -0.99
C VAL A 103 15.30 -9.35 0.25
N ILE A 104 16.34 -9.03 1.02
CA ILE A 104 16.28 -8.18 2.19
C ILE A 104 16.55 -6.73 1.78
N GLY A 105 15.51 -5.91 1.87
CA GLY A 105 15.57 -4.48 1.55
C GLY A 105 14.36 -3.74 2.09
N ALA A 106 14.56 -2.48 2.46
CA ALA A 106 13.47 -1.63 2.91
C ALA A 106 12.39 -1.52 1.83
N GLY A 107 11.13 -1.59 2.24
CA GLY A 107 9.99 -1.55 1.32
C GLY A 107 9.69 -2.86 0.58
N SER A 108 10.52 -3.92 0.66
CA SER A 108 10.17 -5.21 0.06
C SER A 108 9.09 -5.93 0.88
N ALA A 109 8.10 -6.54 0.20
CA ALA A 109 6.99 -7.21 0.88
C ALA A 109 7.45 -8.28 1.88
N SER A 110 8.44 -9.10 1.53
CA SER A 110 8.97 -10.15 2.40
C SER A 110 9.67 -9.60 3.63
N PHE A 111 10.46 -8.53 3.48
CA PHE A 111 11.12 -7.86 4.60
C PHE A 111 10.11 -7.18 5.52
N GLU A 112 9.11 -6.50 4.97
CA GLU A 112 8.07 -5.84 5.75
C GLU A 112 7.21 -6.85 6.53
N ILE A 113 6.85 -7.99 5.93
CA ILE A 113 6.16 -9.07 6.65
C ILE A 113 7.01 -9.53 7.85
N LEU A 114 8.30 -9.81 7.62
CA LEU A 114 9.22 -10.24 8.68
C LEU A 114 9.31 -9.18 9.80
N ARG A 115 9.51 -7.92 9.43
CA ARG A 115 9.62 -6.80 10.37
C ARG A 115 8.36 -6.65 11.22
N TYR A 116 7.20 -6.55 10.61
CA TYR A 116 5.95 -6.35 11.35
C TYR A 116 5.56 -7.53 12.23
N LEU A 117 5.79 -8.78 11.78
CA LEU A 117 5.55 -9.95 12.61
C LEU A 117 6.42 -9.90 13.88
N VAL A 118 7.71 -9.61 13.72
CA VAL A 118 8.65 -9.57 14.85
C VAL A 118 8.37 -8.38 15.77
N GLU A 119 8.08 -7.21 15.25
CA GLU A 119 7.80 -6.00 16.06
C GLU A 119 6.50 -6.14 16.86
N ARG A 120 5.46 -6.75 16.28
CA ARG A 120 4.11 -6.78 16.87
C ARG A 120 3.82 -8.00 17.74
N LEU A 121 4.49 -9.13 17.49
CA LEU A 121 4.17 -10.40 18.14
C LEU A 121 5.31 -10.87 19.05
N PRO A 122 5.15 -10.83 20.37
CA PRO A 122 6.11 -11.43 21.30
C PRO A 122 6.07 -12.98 21.25
N ILE A 123 4.91 -13.56 20.93
CA ILE A 123 4.69 -14.99 20.76
C ILE A 123 4.03 -15.21 19.40
N MET A 124 4.60 -16.09 18.60
CA MET A 124 4.14 -16.42 17.26
C MET A 124 3.87 -17.91 17.13
N VAL A 125 2.63 -18.24 16.75
CA VAL A 125 2.29 -19.60 16.31
C VAL A 125 2.52 -19.65 14.80
N THR A 126 3.41 -20.53 14.36
CA THR A 126 3.86 -20.58 12.96
C THR A 126 3.68 -21.98 12.38
N PRO A 127 3.55 -22.13 11.05
CA PRO A 127 3.63 -23.46 10.43
C PRO A 127 5.03 -24.06 10.56
N GLN A 128 5.13 -25.38 10.42
CA GLN A 128 6.44 -26.08 10.47
C GLN A 128 7.43 -25.61 9.41
N TRP A 129 6.97 -25.14 8.26
CA TRP A 129 7.84 -24.65 7.19
C TRP A 129 8.62 -23.36 7.55
N VAL A 130 8.35 -22.74 8.72
CA VAL A 130 9.24 -21.69 9.27
C VAL A 130 10.68 -22.20 9.48
N LEU A 131 10.87 -23.51 9.55
CA LEU A 131 12.17 -24.17 9.68
C LEU A 131 12.81 -24.50 8.32
N THR A 132 12.14 -24.23 7.20
CA THR A 132 12.71 -24.44 5.86
C THR A 132 13.87 -23.49 5.61
N GLU A 133 14.95 -24.03 5.04
CA GLU A 133 16.16 -23.27 4.73
C GLU A 133 15.96 -22.32 3.55
N CYS A 134 16.50 -21.13 3.69
CA CYS A 134 16.60 -20.15 2.62
C CYS A 134 17.98 -19.47 2.66
N GLN A 135 18.41 -18.94 1.53
CA GLN A 135 19.65 -18.18 1.40
C GLN A 135 19.32 -16.74 0.97
N PRO A 136 18.96 -15.87 1.93
CA PRO A 136 18.58 -14.50 1.62
C PRO A 136 19.74 -13.70 1.03
N ILE A 137 19.40 -12.63 0.31
CA ILE A 137 20.37 -11.72 -0.28
C ILE A 137 19.98 -10.26 -0.01
N ALA A 138 20.95 -9.40 0.28
CA ALA A 138 20.71 -7.97 0.41
C ALA A 138 20.34 -7.33 -0.93
N ILE A 139 19.41 -6.38 -0.94
CA ILE A 139 19.03 -5.64 -2.16
C ILE A 139 20.23 -4.97 -2.82
N ALA A 140 21.17 -4.42 -2.06
CA ALA A 140 22.39 -3.81 -2.57
C ALA A 140 23.22 -4.82 -3.40
N ASN A 141 23.33 -6.07 -2.95
CA ASN A 141 24.02 -7.12 -3.69
C ASN A 141 23.25 -7.54 -4.96
N VAL A 142 21.90 -7.59 -4.90
CA VAL A 142 21.07 -7.86 -6.09
C VAL A 142 21.30 -6.80 -7.16
N LEU A 143 21.26 -5.52 -6.77
CA LEU A 143 21.51 -4.39 -7.70
C LEU A 143 22.91 -4.48 -8.33
N THR A 144 23.91 -4.81 -7.52
CA THR A 144 25.28 -5.00 -8.01
C THR A 144 25.35 -6.14 -9.03
N TYR A 145 24.68 -7.28 -8.79
CA TYR A 145 24.60 -8.40 -9.75
C TYR A 145 23.87 -7.99 -11.04
N LEU A 146 22.76 -7.27 -10.95
CA LEU A 146 22.02 -6.78 -12.12
C LEU A 146 22.92 -5.89 -13.01
N VAL A 147 23.63 -4.93 -12.40
CA VAL A 147 24.55 -4.04 -13.12
C VAL A 147 25.76 -4.80 -13.67
N ALA A 148 26.33 -5.74 -12.90
CA ALA A 148 27.44 -6.55 -13.31
C ALA A 148 27.11 -7.44 -14.53
N CYS A 149 25.88 -7.93 -14.63
CA CYS A 149 25.41 -8.65 -15.80
C CYS A 149 25.63 -7.86 -17.10
N LEU A 150 25.47 -6.56 -17.10
CA LEU A 150 25.68 -5.72 -18.30
C LEU A 150 27.15 -5.68 -18.77
N ARG A 151 28.09 -5.89 -17.84
CA ARG A 151 29.54 -5.78 -18.05
C ARG A 151 30.25 -7.11 -18.24
N VAL A 152 29.64 -8.23 -17.83
CA VAL A 152 30.27 -9.56 -17.86
C VAL A 152 29.62 -10.41 -18.96
N PRO A 153 30.23 -10.51 -20.15
CA PRO A 153 29.68 -11.27 -21.30
C PRO A 153 29.42 -12.75 -21.00
N LYS A 154 30.22 -13.34 -20.11
CA LYS A 154 30.05 -14.75 -19.69
C LYS A 154 28.71 -15.05 -18.99
N THR A 155 27.92 -14.04 -18.68
CA THR A 155 26.58 -14.19 -18.07
C THR A 155 25.47 -14.24 -19.11
N ILE A 156 25.75 -13.94 -20.38
CA ILE A 156 24.76 -13.90 -21.47
C ILE A 156 24.15 -15.29 -21.68
N GLY A 157 22.83 -15.38 -21.75
CA GLY A 157 22.10 -16.62 -21.98
C GLY A 157 22.18 -17.63 -20.83
N ARG A 158 22.61 -17.22 -19.62
CA ARG A 158 22.78 -18.11 -18.47
C ARG A 158 21.75 -17.87 -17.39
N THR A 159 21.41 -18.96 -16.71
CA THR A 159 20.66 -18.93 -15.45
C THR A 159 21.64 -19.08 -14.29
N LEU A 160 21.65 -18.11 -13.38
CA LEU A 160 22.57 -17.99 -12.27
C LEU A 160 21.80 -17.83 -10.97
N ASP A 161 22.10 -18.66 -9.98
CA ASP A 161 21.54 -18.53 -8.64
C ASP A 161 22.34 -17.48 -7.85
N ILE A 162 21.67 -16.52 -7.22
CA ILE A 162 22.29 -15.48 -6.42
C ILE A 162 21.76 -15.53 -4.97
N GLY A 163 22.66 -15.51 -4.00
CA GLY A 163 22.35 -15.55 -2.57
C GLY A 163 23.40 -14.81 -1.75
N GLY A 164 23.06 -14.50 -0.52
CA GLY A 164 24.02 -14.01 0.46
C GLY A 164 24.95 -15.12 0.98
N PRO A 165 25.86 -14.82 1.90
CA PRO A 165 26.78 -15.81 2.46
C PRO A 165 26.10 -16.79 3.42
N ASP A 166 24.95 -16.45 3.99
CA ASP A 166 24.30 -17.21 5.05
C ASP A 166 23.15 -18.05 4.52
N VAL A 167 23.11 -19.32 4.93
CA VAL A 167 21.93 -20.19 4.79
C VAL A 167 21.24 -20.27 6.15
N VAL A 168 20.03 -19.79 6.23
CA VAL A 168 19.23 -19.67 7.46
C VAL A 168 17.81 -20.16 7.25
N ASN A 169 17.06 -20.37 8.32
CA ASN A 169 15.61 -20.58 8.24
C ASN A 169 14.85 -19.32 8.71
N TYR A 170 13.53 -19.28 8.48
CA TYR A 170 12.73 -18.10 8.82
C TYR A 170 12.65 -17.83 10.31
N ARG A 171 12.75 -18.86 11.17
CA ARG A 171 12.85 -18.70 12.62
C ARG A 171 14.13 -17.96 13.01
N GLU A 172 15.22 -18.26 12.35
CA GLU A 172 16.50 -17.59 12.55
C GLU A 172 16.46 -16.15 12.06
N LEU A 173 15.84 -15.89 10.90
CA LEU A 173 15.59 -14.53 10.41
C LEU A 173 14.80 -13.70 11.42
N MET A 174 13.74 -14.26 12.03
CA MET A 174 12.95 -13.60 13.06
C MET A 174 13.79 -13.30 14.31
N ARG A 175 14.69 -14.21 14.69
CA ARG A 175 15.60 -14.00 15.82
C ARG A 175 16.57 -12.85 15.55
N ILE A 176 17.23 -12.87 14.38
CA ILE A 176 18.17 -11.80 13.98
C ILE A 176 17.46 -10.45 13.91
N MET A 177 16.25 -10.39 13.31
CA MET A 177 15.45 -9.17 13.25
C MET A 177 15.11 -8.64 14.66
N ALA A 178 14.73 -9.51 15.60
CA ALA A 178 14.43 -9.10 16.96
C ALA A 178 15.66 -8.51 17.67
N GLU A 179 16.81 -9.10 17.46
CA GLU A 179 18.09 -8.62 18.01
C GLU A 179 18.46 -7.25 17.46
N GLU A 180 18.40 -7.07 16.15
CA GLU A 180 18.72 -5.79 15.49
C GLU A 180 17.73 -4.66 15.86
N ARG A 181 16.50 -5.02 16.24
CA ARG A 181 15.49 -4.08 16.77
C ARG A 181 15.59 -3.87 18.29
N GLY A 182 16.54 -4.50 18.97
CA GLY A 182 16.69 -4.41 20.44
C GLY A 182 15.48 -4.99 21.21
N LEU A 183 14.75 -5.92 20.60
CA LEU A 183 13.54 -6.51 21.18
C LEU A 183 13.90 -7.76 22.00
N ARG A 184 13.06 -8.06 23.01
CA ARG A 184 13.17 -9.32 23.75
C ARG A 184 13.02 -10.50 22.79
N ARG A 185 13.66 -11.63 23.11
CA ARG A 185 13.57 -12.87 22.33
C ARG A 185 12.10 -13.24 22.04
N ARG A 186 11.77 -13.42 20.76
CA ARG A 186 10.45 -13.85 20.34
C ARG A 186 10.29 -15.35 20.50
N ILE A 187 9.12 -15.77 20.99
CA ILE A 187 8.79 -17.18 21.14
C ILE A 187 8.10 -17.62 19.84
N VAL A 188 8.72 -18.52 19.08
CA VAL A 188 8.18 -19.06 17.83
C VAL A 188 7.82 -20.53 18.06
N LEU A 189 6.52 -20.85 17.96
CA LEU A 189 5.96 -22.18 18.18
C LEU A 189 5.50 -22.78 16.85
N PRO A 190 6.30 -23.66 16.21
CA PRO A 190 5.92 -24.32 14.98
C PRO A 190 4.85 -25.36 15.23
N LEU A 191 3.69 -25.26 14.55
CA LEU A 191 2.61 -26.23 14.62
C LEU A 191 2.39 -26.89 13.24
N PRO A 192 2.08 -28.20 13.19
CA PRO A 192 1.90 -28.93 11.93
C PRO A 192 0.59 -28.60 11.21
N VAL A 193 -0.39 -28.00 11.92
CA VAL A 193 -1.78 -27.87 11.48
C VAL A 193 -2.04 -26.58 10.68
N LEU A 194 -1.11 -25.62 10.66
CA LEU A 194 -1.32 -24.32 9.99
C LEU A 194 -1.14 -24.42 8.48
N THR A 195 -2.23 -24.21 7.74
CA THR A 195 -2.20 -24.14 6.27
C THR A 195 -1.66 -22.79 5.78
N PRO A 196 -1.11 -22.70 4.54
CA PRO A 196 -0.71 -21.42 3.97
C PRO A 196 -1.82 -20.38 3.90
N ARG A 197 -3.08 -20.81 3.74
CA ARG A 197 -4.25 -19.91 3.73
C ARG A 197 -4.49 -19.27 5.10
N LEU A 198 -4.43 -20.04 6.16
CA LEU A 198 -4.56 -19.53 7.53
C LEU A 198 -3.38 -18.61 7.88
N SER A 199 -2.18 -18.96 7.44
CA SER A 199 -0.99 -18.13 7.63
C SER A 199 -1.10 -16.79 6.90
N ALA A 200 -1.58 -16.77 5.67
CA ALA A 200 -1.79 -15.55 4.90
C ALA A 200 -2.86 -14.64 5.52
N LEU A 201 -3.95 -15.22 6.04
CA LEU A 201 -4.96 -14.48 6.80
C LEU A 201 -4.37 -13.88 8.08
N TRP A 202 -3.55 -14.65 8.80
CA TRP A 202 -2.87 -14.19 10.00
C TRP A 202 -1.87 -13.06 9.70
N ILE A 203 -1.07 -13.20 8.64
CA ILE A 203 -0.15 -12.15 8.18
C ILE A 203 -0.93 -10.88 7.82
N HIS A 204 -2.02 -11.00 7.07
CA HIS A 204 -2.89 -9.86 6.73
C HIS A 204 -3.48 -9.17 7.96
N LEU A 205 -3.84 -9.96 8.98
CA LEU A 205 -4.39 -9.48 10.24
C LEU A 205 -3.37 -8.68 11.06
N VAL A 206 -2.12 -9.14 11.07
CA VAL A 206 -1.05 -8.60 11.94
C VAL A 206 -0.19 -7.57 11.23
N THR A 207 -0.08 -7.66 9.91
CA THR A 207 0.76 -6.76 9.10
C THR A 207 -0.08 -5.93 8.15
N PRO A 208 0.42 -4.80 7.63
CA PRO A 208 -0.27 -4.02 6.60
C PRO A 208 -0.25 -4.70 5.22
N VAL A 209 0.44 -5.84 5.08
CA VAL A 209 0.53 -6.55 3.81
C VAL A 209 -0.77 -7.32 3.53
N SER A 210 -1.36 -7.10 2.36
CA SER A 210 -2.62 -7.76 1.99
C SER A 210 -2.49 -9.28 1.89
N ALA A 211 -3.56 -10.03 2.21
CA ALA A 211 -3.58 -11.49 2.07
C ALA A 211 -3.33 -11.95 0.63
N ARG A 212 -3.62 -11.12 -0.37
CA ARG A 212 -3.35 -11.41 -1.79
C ARG A 212 -1.87 -11.54 -2.08
N ILE A 213 -1.05 -10.72 -1.44
CA ILE A 213 0.42 -10.75 -1.54
C ILE A 213 1.01 -11.77 -0.56
N ALA A 214 0.52 -11.77 0.68
CA ALA A 214 1.04 -12.63 1.73
C ALA A 214 0.86 -14.13 1.41
N ARG A 215 -0.23 -14.51 0.72
CA ARG A 215 -0.51 -15.92 0.42
C ARG A 215 0.51 -16.55 -0.52
N PRO A 216 0.79 -16.02 -1.73
CA PRO A 216 1.81 -16.58 -2.62
C PRO A 216 3.20 -16.61 -1.97
N LEU A 217 3.55 -15.57 -1.21
CA LEU A 217 4.81 -15.52 -0.47
C LEU A 217 4.87 -16.60 0.61
N ALA A 218 3.83 -16.76 1.43
CA ALA A 218 3.75 -17.80 2.45
C ALA A 218 3.76 -19.22 1.87
N GLU A 219 3.14 -19.45 0.71
CA GLU A 219 3.22 -20.71 -0.02
C GLU A 219 4.65 -20.99 -0.50
N GLY A 220 5.38 -19.97 -0.95
CA GLY A 220 6.78 -20.05 -1.37
C GLY A 220 7.75 -20.46 -0.26
N LEU A 221 7.44 -20.10 1.01
CA LEU A 221 8.27 -20.42 2.17
C LEU A 221 8.37 -21.94 2.45
N ARG A 222 7.51 -22.76 1.85
CA ARG A 222 7.56 -24.24 1.97
C ARG A 222 8.70 -24.85 1.18
N ASN A 223 9.19 -24.16 0.17
CA ASN A 223 10.25 -24.62 -0.69
C ASN A 223 11.62 -24.24 -0.13
N ARG A 224 12.55 -25.15 -0.18
CA ARG A 224 13.95 -24.87 0.09
C ARG A 224 14.51 -23.99 -1.01
N VAL A 225 15.05 -22.82 -0.65
CA VAL A 225 15.52 -21.81 -1.59
C VAL A 225 16.97 -21.43 -1.27
N VAL A 226 17.88 -22.33 -1.64
CA VAL A 226 19.33 -22.23 -1.45
C VAL A 226 20.01 -22.36 -2.81
N CYS A 227 21.06 -21.57 -3.07
CA CYS A 227 21.81 -21.60 -4.32
C CYS A 227 22.42 -23.02 -4.55
N ARG A 228 22.30 -23.49 -5.77
CA ARG A 228 22.84 -24.81 -6.17
C ARG A 228 24.36 -24.79 -6.30
N ASP A 229 24.90 -23.64 -6.69
CA ASP A 229 26.33 -23.46 -6.92
C ASP A 229 26.75 -22.00 -6.63
N GLY A 230 28.03 -21.72 -6.71
CA GLY A 230 28.63 -20.40 -6.52
C GLY A 230 29.04 -19.71 -7.83
N VAL A 231 28.51 -20.13 -8.97
CA VAL A 231 28.94 -19.63 -10.29
C VAL A 231 28.72 -18.14 -10.44
N ALA A 232 27.62 -17.63 -9.94
CA ALA A 232 27.35 -16.17 -9.96
C ALA A 232 28.42 -15.36 -9.23
N ALA A 233 28.82 -15.80 -8.04
CA ALA A 233 29.85 -15.14 -7.24
C ALA A 233 31.25 -15.25 -7.91
N GLN A 234 31.54 -16.34 -8.63
CA GLN A 234 32.78 -16.50 -9.38
C GLN A 234 32.83 -15.59 -10.61
N LEU A 235 31.72 -15.45 -11.35
CA LEU A 235 31.66 -14.62 -12.55
C LEU A 235 31.57 -13.13 -12.22
N MET A 236 30.93 -12.78 -11.12
CA MET A 236 30.65 -11.42 -10.70
C MET A 236 31.01 -11.25 -9.21
N PRO A 237 32.31 -11.29 -8.86
CA PRO A 237 32.75 -11.21 -7.47
C PRO A 237 32.38 -9.86 -6.85
N GLN A 238 31.83 -9.91 -5.65
CA GLN A 238 31.50 -8.75 -4.82
C GLN A 238 31.49 -9.12 -3.33
N PRO A 239 31.68 -8.16 -2.40
CA PRO A 239 31.44 -8.39 -0.99
C PRO A 239 29.95 -8.60 -0.74
N LEU A 240 29.60 -9.78 -0.24
CA LEU A 240 28.21 -10.11 0.09
C LEU A 240 27.92 -9.75 1.54
N LEU A 241 26.83 -9.03 1.77
CA LEU A 241 26.37 -8.72 3.12
C LEU A 241 25.75 -9.96 3.77
N THR A 242 26.11 -10.19 5.03
CA THR A 242 25.45 -11.18 5.87
C THR A 242 23.97 -10.83 6.07
N VAL A 243 23.16 -11.81 6.47
CA VAL A 243 21.74 -11.56 6.82
C VAL A 243 21.60 -10.46 7.86
N ARG A 244 22.48 -10.44 8.86
CA ARG A 244 22.47 -9.43 9.91
C ARG A 244 22.76 -8.02 9.37
N GLU A 245 23.77 -7.90 8.53
CA GLU A 245 24.14 -6.62 7.91
C GLU A 245 23.05 -6.14 6.95
N ALA A 246 22.44 -7.05 6.18
CA ALA A 246 21.35 -6.75 5.27
C ALA A 246 20.10 -6.22 6.04
N ILE A 247 19.72 -6.88 7.13
CA ILE A 247 18.60 -6.45 8.00
C ILE A 247 18.93 -5.09 8.61
N ARG A 248 20.13 -4.88 9.13
CA ARG A 248 20.56 -3.59 9.70
C ARG A 248 20.54 -2.47 8.67
N ALA A 249 21.02 -2.72 7.46
CA ALA A 249 20.99 -1.76 6.36
C ALA A 249 19.55 -1.38 5.98
N ALA A 250 18.66 -2.37 5.86
CA ALA A 250 17.25 -2.15 5.55
C ALA A 250 16.52 -1.37 6.67
N LEU A 251 16.80 -1.67 7.95
CA LEU A 251 16.23 -0.92 9.07
C LEU A 251 16.68 0.54 9.10
N ARG A 252 17.97 0.79 8.83
CA ARG A 252 18.48 2.16 8.71
C ARG A 252 17.81 2.94 7.59
N ALA A 253 17.62 2.34 6.41
CA ALA A 253 16.92 2.99 5.31
C ALA A 253 15.49 3.37 5.70
N VAL A 254 14.77 2.51 6.44
CA VAL A 254 13.44 2.84 6.99
C VAL A 254 13.50 4.00 7.98
N GLU A 255 14.46 4.00 8.90
CA GLU A 255 14.61 5.04 9.93
C GLU A 255 14.95 6.42 9.35
N HIS A 256 15.73 6.46 8.28
CA HIS A 256 16.12 7.71 7.61
C HIS A 256 15.15 8.15 6.53
N SER A 257 14.03 7.42 6.33
CA SER A 257 13.08 7.65 5.23
C SER A 257 13.75 7.64 3.84
N ASP A 258 14.85 6.90 3.71
CA ASP A 258 15.64 6.72 2.51
C ASP A 258 15.13 5.49 1.71
N VAL A 259 13.82 5.47 1.51
CA VAL A 259 13.10 4.40 0.80
C VAL A 259 12.28 5.07 -0.30
N GLU A 260 12.72 4.93 -1.54
CA GLU A 260 12.04 5.55 -2.70
C GLU A 260 10.62 5.02 -2.87
N THR A 261 10.37 3.74 -2.59
CA THR A 261 9.04 3.12 -2.64
C THR A 261 8.86 2.16 -1.46
N ALA A 262 7.82 2.37 -0.66
CA ALA A 262 7.47 1.48 0.44
C ALA A 262 6.08 0.89 0.22
N TRP A 263 5.96 -0.43 0.28
CA TRP A 263 4.70 -1.16 0.17
C TRP A 263 3.69 -0.83 1.29
N THR A 264 4.17 -0.27 2.40
CA THR A 264 3.40 -0.16 3.63
C THR A 264 3.22 1.25 4.16
N ASP A 265 4.07 2.19 3.74
CA ASP A 265 4.07 3.56 4.27
C ASP A 265 3.30 4.55 3.39
N ALA A 266 3.06 4.21 2.13
CA ALA A 266 2.11 4.93 1.31
C ALA A 266 0.69 4.62 1.80
N GLY A 267 0.13 5.47 2.63
CA GLY A 267 -1.32 5.48 2.82
C GLY A 267 -1.96 5.64 1.44
N THR A 268 -2.97 4.82 1.12
CA THR A 268 -3.69 4.95 -0.15
C THR A 268 -4.20 6.37 -0.30
N ILE A 269 -3.69 7.10 -1.29
CA ILE A 269 -4.25 8.37 -1.75
C ILE A 269 -5.27 8.12 -2.86
N PRO A 270 -6.20 9.03 -3.13
CA PRO A 270 -7.10 8.92 -4.28
C PRO A 270 -6.30 8.76 -5.58
N GLY A 271 -6.53 7.66 -6.29
CA GLY A 271 -5.79 7.31 -7.50
C GLY A 271 -4.73 6.22 -7.32
N ASP A 272 -4.35 5.91 -6.09
CA ASP A 272 -3.45 4.77 -5.86
C ASP A 272 -4.13 3.45 -6.23
N PRO A 273 -3.39 2.51 -6.80
CA PRO A 273 -3.88 1.16 -7.01
C PRO A 273 -4.29 0.53 -5.67
N ASN A 274 -5.30 -0.35 -5.68
CA ASN A 274 -5.83 -1.03 -4.47
C ASN A 274 -4.79 -1.86 -3.68
N TRP A 275 -3.56 -1.89 -4.14
CA TRP A 275 -2.44 -2.61 -3.53
C TRP A 275 -1.38 -1.72 -2.88
N ALA A 276 -1.43 -0.42 -3.09
CA ALA A 276 -0.51 0.52 -2.45
C ALA A 276 -0.88 0.68 -0.97
N GLY A 277 -0.11 0.11 -0.10
CA GLY A 277 -0.32 0.15 1.35
C GLY A 277 -1.18 -1.00 1.90
N GLY A 278 -1.44 -1.00 3.20
CA GLY A 278 -2.24 -2.01 3.89
C GLY A 278 -3.73 -1.95 3.53
N THR A 279 -4.52 -2.89 4.07
CA THR A 279 -5.99 -2.84 3.88
C THR A 279 -6.55 -1.58 4.52
N VAL A 280 -6.97 -0.65 3.68
CA VAL A 280 -7.73 0.54 4.11
C VAL A 280 -9.21 0.21 3.98
N PHE A 281 -9.91 0.29 5.09
CA PHE A 281 -11.36 0.20 5.07
C PHE A 281 -11.94 1.56 4.64
N VAL A 282 -12.87 1.53 3.68
CA VAL A 282 -13.46 2.73 3.09
C VAL A 282 -14.98 2.66 3.23
N ASP A 283 -15.56 3.72 3.81
CA ASP A 283 -17.00 3.98 3.78
C ASP A 283 -17.24 5.25 2.95
N ARG A 284 -17.73 5.08 1.72
CA ARG A 284 -18.00 6.17 0.77
C ARG A 284 -19.48 6.36 0.59
N ARG A 285 -19.94 7.62 0.75
CA ARG A 285 -21.34 8.03 0.66
C ARG A 285 -21.48 9.23 -0.23
N LEU A 286 -22.61 9.32 -0.92
CA LEU A 286 -22.93 10.38 -1.89
C LEU A 286 -24.26 11.01 -1.52
N ALA A 287 -24.38 12.32 -1.71
CA ALA A 287 -25.65 13.03 -1.63
C ALA A 287 -25.66 14.17 -2.67
N ASP A 288 -26.69 14.23 -3.47
CA ASP A 288 -26.95 15.39 -4.32
C ASP A 288 -27.64 16.46 -3.46
N VAL A 289 -27.13 17.68 -3.51
CA VAL A 289 -27.48 18.82 -2.67
C VAL A 289 -28.01 19.94 -3.56
N ASP A 290 -29.20 20.43 -3.28
CA ASP A 290 -29.80 21.57 -4.00
C ASP A 290 -29.25 22.89 -3.44
N ALA A 291 -27.95 23.06 -3.53
CA ALA A 291 -27.22 24.25 -3.09
C ALA A 291 -25.89 24.36 -3.88
N PRO A 292 -25.40 25.59 -4.09
CA PRO A 292 -24.12 25.83 -4.73
C PRO A 292 -22.95 25.35 -3.86
N PRO A 293 -21.78 25.04 -4.45
CA PRO A 293 -20.59 24.57 -3.73
C PRO A 293 -20.21 25.43 -2.53
N SER A 294 -20.37 26.75 -2.60
CA SER A 294 -20.07 27.68 -1.51
C SER A 294 -20.95 27.48 -0.28
N CYS A 295 -22.26 27.21 -0.45
CA CYS A 295 -23.14 26.90 0.67
C CYS A 295 -22.87 25.55 1.29
N VAL A 296 -22.49 24.54 0.46
CA VAL A 296 -22.07 23.22 0.93
C VAL A 296 -20.77 23.34 1.73
N PHE A 297 -19.81 24.09 1.24
CA PHE A 297 -18.55 24.31 1.94
C PHE A 297 -18.71 25.09 3.24
N GLN A 298 -19.59 26.08 3.27
CA GLN A 298 -19.96 26.84 4.48
C GLN A 298 -20.59 25.90 5.54
N ALA A 299 -21.48 25.00 5.13
CA ALA A 299 -22.02 23.97 6.03
C ALA A 299 -20.91 23.05 6.56
N LEU A 300 -20.01 22.54 5.67
CA LEU A 300 -18.87 21.72 6.06
C LEU A 300 -17.93 22.43 7.02
N SER A 301 -17.65 23.70 6.79
CA SER A 301 -16.80 24.50 7.67
C SER A 301 -17.40 24.69 9.07
N GLY A 302 -18.70 24.49 9.23
CA GLY A 302 -19.39 24.51 10.52
C GLY A 302 -19.32 23.21 11.33
N VAL A 303 -18.71 22.13 10.83
CA VAL A 303 -18.61 20.84 11.51
C VAL A 303 -17.79 20.94 12.80
N GLY A 304 -18.25 20.28 13.86
CA GLY A 304 -17.59 20.25 15.17
C GLY A 304 -17.86 21.45 16.08
N GLY A 305 -17.18 21.51 17.22
CA GLY A 305 -17.35 22.57 18.21
C GLY A 305 -18.80 22.68 18.75
N THR A 306 -19.31 23.90 18.86
CA THR A 306 -20.66 24.19 19.41
C THR A 306 -21.79 23.70 18.50
N ARG A 307 -21.61 23.71 17.18
CA ARG A 307 -22.59 23.21 16.19
C ARG A 307 -22.69 21.67 16.18
N GLY A 308 -21.62 20.98 16.60
CA GLY A 308 -21.55 19.52 16.60
C GLY A 308 -21.39 18.94 15.19
N TRP A 309 -21.74 17.66 15.05
CA TRP A 309 -21.49 16.86 13.85
C TRP A 309 -22.76 16.64 13.01
N TYR A 310 -23.71 17.58 13.08
CA TYR A 310 -25.00 17.58 12.40
C TYR A 310 -25.93 16.40 12.75
N ALA A 311 -25.42 15.33 13.34
CA ALA A 311 -26.23 14.20 13.77
C ALA A 311 -25.55 13.44 14.91
N VAL A 312 -26.39 12.81 15.74
CA VAL A 312 -25.99 11.81 16.75
C VAL A 312 -24.89 12.33 17.70
N ASN A 313 -24.98 13.61 18.07
CA ASN A 313 -23.97 14.28 18.91
C ASN A 313 -23.68 13.56 20.24
N TRP A 314 -24.63 12.78 20.75
CA TRP A 314 -24.45 11.99 21.97
C TRP A 314 -23.43 10.86 21.79
N LEU A 315 -23.40 10.20 20.60
CA LEU A 315 -22.38 9.19 20.29
C LEU A 315 -20.98 9.80 20.17
N TRP A 316 -20.88 10.97 19.56
CA TRP A 316 -19.63 11.72 19.50
C TRP A 316 -19.14 12.12 20.90
N ARG A 317 -20.06 12.53 21.79
CA ARG A 317 -19.74 12.81 23.20
C ARG A 317 -19.25 11.56 23.94
N LEU A 318 -19.97 10.44 23.79
CA LEU A 318 -19.56 9.15 24.37
C LEU A 318 -18.17 8.76 23.87
N ARG A 319 -17.91 8.85 22.56
CA ARG A 319 -16.62 8.59 21.97
C ARG A 319 -15.52 9.49 22.55
N GLY A 320 -15.81 10.77 22.75
CA GLY A 320 -14.90 11.73 23.36
C GLY A 320 -14.56 11.41 24.82
N VAL A 321 -15.53 10.90 25.60
CA VAL A 321 -15.28 10.43 26.97
C VAL A 321 -14.40 9.21 26.97
N LEU A 322 -14.69 8.21 26.13
CA LEU A 322 -13.87 7.02 25.98
C LEU A 322 -12.44 7.36 25.53
N ASP A 323 -12.28 8.30 24.63
CA ASP A 323 -10.97 8.77 24.17
C ASP A 323 -10.14 9.39 25.31
N ARG A 324 -10.77 10.19 26.18
CA ARG A 324 -10.11 10.75 27.36
C ARG A 324 -9.68 9.70 28.37
N LEU A 325 -10.48 8.66 28.56
CA LEU A 325 -10.14 7.56 29.48
C LEU A 325 -8.88 6.81 29.01
N VAL A 326 -8.61 6.76 27.71
CA VAL A 326 -7.39 6.15 27.16
C VAL A 326 -6.26 7.16 26.88
N GLY A 327 -6.39 8.40 27.39
CA GLY A 327 -5.36 9.44 27.25
C GLY A 327 -5.34 10.16 25.91
N GLY A 328 -6.45 10.16 25.18
CA GLY A 328 -6.64 10.96 23.98
C GLY A 328 -7.14 12.38 24.26
N PRO A 329 -7.21 13.26 23.24
CA PRO A 329 -7.62 14.67 23.39
C PRO A 329 -9.08 14.87 23.80
N GLY A 330 -9.94 13.90 23.53
CA GLY A 330 -11.38 13.99 23.75
C GLY A 330 -12.09 15.03 22.88
N LEU A 331 -13.42 15.18 23.09
CA LEU A 331 -14.19 16.26 22.47
C LEU A 331 -13.86 17.60 23.11
N ARG A 332 -13.85 18.67 22.34
CA ARG A 332 -13.67 20.07 22.73
C ARG A 332 -12.21 20.55 22.85
N ARG A 333 -11.48 20.46 21.77
CA ARG A 333 -10.49 21.50 21.48
C ARG A 333 -11.25 22.73 20.95
N GLY A 334 -11.03 23.89 21.57
CA GLY A 334 -11.68 25.13 21.13
C GLY A 334 -11.34 25.42 19.68
N ARG A 335 -12.34 25.73 18.86
CA ARG A 335 -12.12 26.27 17.51
C ARG A 335 -11.71 27.73 17.63
N ARG A 336 -10.78 28.17 16.78
CA ARG A 336 -10.37 29.58 16.67
C ARG A 336 -11.53 30.42 16.10
N ASP A 337 -12.18 29.89 15.07
CA ASP A 337 -13.28 30.53 14.36
C ASP A 337 -14.42 29.50 14.15
N PRO A 338 -15.67 29.81 14.47
CA PRO A 338 -16.79 28.89 14.31
C PRO A 338 -17.19 28.65 12.84
N GLU A 339 -16.77 29.52 11.92
CA GLU A 339 -17.18 29.47 10.50
C GLU A 339 -16.05 29.18 9.54
N LEU A 340 -14.81 29.44 9.93
CA LEU A 340 -13.63 29.24 9.09
C LEU A 340 -12.78 28.10 9.64
N LEU A 341 -12.23 27.33 8.70
CA LEU A 341 -11.24 26.27 8.98
C LEU A 341 -9.94 26.57 8.23
N ALA A 342 -8.82 26.41 8.92
CA ALA A 342 -7.49 26.47 8.31
C ALA A 342 -6.77 25.14 8.47
N TYR A 343 -5.79 24.89 7.58
CA TYR A 343 -4.91 23.74 7.67
C TYR A 343 -4.25 23.65 9.05
N GLY A 344 -4.22 22.46 9.63
CA GLY A 344 -3.62 22.22 10.94
C GLY A 344 -4.50 22.55 12.14
N GLU A 345 -5.67 23.18 11.97
CA GLU A 345 -6.59 23.45 13.07
C GLU A 345 -7.21 22.17 13.64
N ALA A 346 -7.46 22.21 14.96
CA ALA A 346 -8.15 21.13 15.65
C ALA A 346 -9.67 21.34 15.60
N VAL A 347 -10.38 20.29 15.21
CA VAL A 347 -11.85 20.20 15.22
C VAL A 347 -12.21 19.02 16.13
N ASP A 348 -12.58 19.31 17.37
CA ASP A 348 -12.77 18.31 18.42
C ASP A 348 -11.53 17.39 18.55
N PHE A 349 -11.63 16.10 18.20
CA PHE A 349 -10.50 15.17 18.18
C PHE A 349 -9.95 14.91 16.77
N TRP A 350 -10.25 15.79 15.83
CA TRP A 350 -9.74 15.76 14.46
C TRP A 350 -8.81 16.94 14.22
N ARG A 351 -7.90 16.79 13.26
CA ARG A 351 -7.07 17.88 12.73
C ARG A 351 -7.36 18.06 11.26
N VAL A 352 -7.51 19.30 10.82
CA VAL A 352 -7.65 19.65 9.40
C VAL A 352 -6.37 19.30 8.67
N SER A 353 -6.44 18.35 7.74
CA SER A 353 -5.32 17.88 6.93
C SER A 353 -5.34 18.37 5.48
N ALA A 354 -6.50 18.84 5.01
CA ALA A 354 -6.62 19.58 3.75
C ALA A 354 -7.87 20.47 3.80
N VAL A 355 -7.75 21.66 3.20
CA VAL A 355 -8.87 22.59 3.01
C VAL A 355 -8.69 23.28 1.67
N GLU A 356 -9.63 23.05 0.77
CA GLU A 356 -9.75 23.68 -0.54
C GLU A 356 -11.14 24.28 -0.62
N ARG A 357 -11.20 25.62 -0.61
CA ARG A 357 -12.47 26.34 -0.56
C ARG A 357 -13.40 25.90 -1.69
N ASP A 358 -14.67 25.61 -1.33
CA ASP A 358 -15.74 25.18 -2.21
C ASP A 358 -15.49 23.83 -2.94
N ARG A 359 -14.42 23.10 -2.57
CA ARG A 359 -14.04 21.83 -3.22
C ARG A 359 -13.79 20.68 -2.27
N ARG A 360 -13.01 20.90 -1.19
CA ARG A 360 -12.52 19.79 -0.38
C ARG A 360 -12.26 20.20 1.08
N LEU A 361 -12.65 19.31 1.99
CA LEU A 361 -12.25 19.34 3.39
C LEU A 361 -11.82 17.93 3.81
N ALA A 362 -10.64 17.79 4.42
CA ALA A 362 -10.17 16.54 4.97
C ALA A 362 -9.72 16.70 6.42
N LEU A 363 -10.11 15.74 7.25
CA LEU A 363 -9.82 15.70 8.68
C LEU A 363 -9.09 14.39 9.01
N ARG A 364 -7.95 14.49 9.68
CA ARG A 364 -7.20 13.36 10.23
C ARG A 364 -7.53 13.19 11.71
N ALA A 365 -7.79 11.96 12.15
CA ALA A 365 -8.05 11.65 13.54
C ALA A 365 -6.81 11.83 14.41
N GLU A 366 -6.95 12.52 15.54
CA GLU A 366 -5.95 12.60 16.61
C GLU A 366 -6.38 11.82 17.86
N MET A 367 -7.63 11.33 17.86
CA MET A 367 -8.12 10.44 18.91
C MET A 367 -7.26 9.16 18.98
N LYS A 368 -7.19 8.56 20.14
CA LYS A 368 -6.50 7.29 20.34
C LYS A 368 -7.27 6.16 19.63
N LEU A 369 -6.73 5.75 18.50
CA LEU A 369 -7.23 4.66 17.67
C LEU A 369 -6.18 3.58 17.52
N PRO A 370 -6.56 2.31 17.44
CA PRO A 370 -5.65 1.25 17.02
C PRO A 370 -5.47 1.25 15.49
N GLY A 371 -5.12 2.42 14.93
CA GLY A 371 -4.98 2.66 13.50
C GLY A 371 -4.99 4.16 13.17
N GLU A 372 -5.09 4.47 11.90
CA GLU A 372 -5.22 5.83 11.39
C GLU A 372 -6.58 6.01 10.73
N ALA A 373 -7.23 7.15 10.98
CA ALA A 373 -8.51 7.47 10.35
C ALA A 373 -8.47 8.83 9.66
N LEU A 374 -9.07 8.88 8.48
CA LEU A 374 -9.25 10.06 7.66
C LEU A 374 -10.74 10.20 7.32
N LEU A 375 -11.28 11.41 7.44
CA LEU A 375 -12.63 11.75 7.03
C LEU A 375 -12.54 12.89 6.02
N GLU A 376 -13.03 12.68 4.82
CA GLU A 376 -12.89 13.59 3.70
C GLU A 376 -14.23 13.88 3.06
N TRP A 377 -14.43 15.12 2.67
CA TRP A 377 -15.54 15.55 1.83
C TRP A 377 -15.02 16.23 0.59
N THR A 378 -15.59 15.84 -0.56
CA THR A 378 -15.38 16.51 -1.85
C THR A 378 -16.71 17.03 -2.37
N ILE A 379 -16.67 18.21 -2.97
CA ILE A 379 -17.83 18.89 -3.53
C ILE A 379 -17.63 18.97 -5.03
N GLU A 380 -18.53 18.37 -5.78
CA GLU A 380 -18.52 18.34 -7.24
C GLU A 380 -19.73 19.15 -7.75
N PRO A 381 -19.58 20.18 -8.59
CA PRO A 381 -20.72 20.87 -9.19
C PRO A 381 -21.46 19.92 -10.14
N LEU A 382 -22.79 19.87 -10.08
CA LEU A 382 -23.63 18.99 -10.94
C LEU A 382 -24.08 19.65 -12.24
N SER A 383 -23.95 20.97 -12.37
CA SER A 383 -24.31 21.74 -13.55
C SER A 383 -23.36 22.92 -13.72
N GLU A 384 -23.25 23.45 -14.95
CA GLU A 384 -22.46 24.64 -15.25
C GLU A 384 -22.97 25.88 -14.48
N ASP A 385 -24.25 25.95 -14.18
CA ASP A 385 -24.88 27.04 -13.38
C ASP A 385 -24.56 26.96 -11.88
N SER A 386 -23.81 25.95 -11.42
CA SER A 386 -23.30 25.78 -10.05
C SER A 386 -24.35 25.90 -8.92
N GLN A 387 -25.67 25.75 -9.22
CA GLN A 387 -26.73 25.84 -8.21
C GLN A 387 -26.98 24.51 -7.48
N ARG A 388 -26.42 23.41 -8.00
CA ARG A 388 -26.51 22.06 -7.41
C ARG A 388 -25.14 21.44 -7.30
N SER A 389 -24.93 20.69 -6.25
CA SER A 389 -23.65 20.06 -5.96
C SER A 389 -23.84 18.60 -5.57
N ARG A 390 -22.84 17.77 -5.87
CA ARG A 390 -22.71 16.42 -5.30
C ARG A 390 -21.71 16.48 -4.16
N LEU A 391 -22.15 16.12 -2.97
CA LEU A 391 -21.30 15.96 -1.80
C LEU A 391 -20.90 14.50 -1.65
N VAL A 392 -19.62 14.23 -1.73
CA VAL A 392 -19.01 12.91 -1.50
C VAL A 392 -18.35 12.91 -0.14
N GLN A 393 -18.78 12.03 0.75
CA GLN A 393 -18.19 11.82 2.06
C GLN A 393 -17.45 10.48 2.07
N THR A 394 -16.18 10.49 2.39
CA THR A 394 -15.32 9.29 2.42
C THR A 394 -14.64 9.18 3.78
N ALA A 395 -14.97 8.15 4.55
CA ALA A 395 -14.24 7.79 5.76
C ALA A 395 -13.29 6.64 5.43
N ARG A 396 -12.01 6.81 5.79
CA ARG A 396 -10.96 5.79 5.61
C ARG A 396 -10.39 5.42 6.95
N PHE A 397 -10.14 4.13 7.15
CA PHE A 397 -9.49 3.61 8.34
C PHE A 397 -8.41 2.59 7.98
N LEU A 398 -7.18 2.87 8.40
CA LEU A 398 -6.04 1.97 8.28
C LEU A 398 -5.79 1.31 9.64
N PRO A 399 -6.17 0.04 9.85
CA PRO A 399 -6.01 -0.64 11.14
C PRO A 399 -4.53 -0.92 11.44
N ARG A 400 -4.16 -0.79 12.72
CA ARG A 400 -2.85 -1.23 13.22
C ARG A 400 -3.02 -2.50 14.04
N GLY A 401 -2.61 -3.63 13.47
CA GLY A 401 -2.67 -4.94 14.12
C GLY A 401 -4.09 -5.44 14.38
N LEU A 402 -4.19 -6.49 15.17
CA LEU A 402 -5.45 -7.17 15.50
C LEU A 402 -6.46 -6.25 16.18
N LEU A 403 -5.99 -5.41 17.10
CA LEU A 403 -6.87 -4.46 17.81
C LEU A 403 -7.53 -3.46 16.83
N GLY A 404 -6.82 -3.06 15.77
CA GLY A 404 -7.38 -2.20 14.73
C GLY A 404 -8.53 -2.86 13.98
N LEU A 405 -8.42 -4.14 13.69
CA LEU A 405 -9.47 -4.90 13.02
C LEU A 405 -10.67 -5.15 13.92
N VAL A 406 -10.43 -5.59 15.16
CA VAL A 406 -11.50 -5.75 16.16
C VAL A 406 -12.26 -4.43 16.35
N TYR A 407 -11.53 -3.33 16.46
CA TYR A 407 -12.13 -1.99 16.52
C TYR A 407 -12.99 -1.70 15.30
N TRP A 408 -12.46 -1.89 14.07
CA TRP A 408 -13.21 -1.62 12.84
C TRP A 408 -14.51 -2.42 12.76
N TYR A 409 -14.43 -3.73 12.93
CA TYR A 409 -15.62 -4.59 12.88
C TYR A 409 -16.61 -4.28 14.01
N GLY A 410 -16.14 -3.83 15.17
CA GLY A 410 -16.99 -3.39 16.28
C GLY A 410 -17.71 -2.07 16.00
N VAL A 411 -17.09 -1.11 15.27
CA VAL A 411 -17.71 0.18 14.97
C VAL A 411 -18.44 0.21 13.63
N MET A 412 -18.14 -0.71 12.72
CA MET A 412 -18.72 -0.76 11.37
C MET A 412 -20.26 -0.73 11.35
N PRO A 413 -21.00 -1.47 12.23
CA PRO A 413 -22.46 -1.38 12.26
C PRO A 413 -22.98 0.03 12.54
N PHE A 414 -22.24 0.81 13.33
CA PHE A 414 -22.60 2.19 13.69
C PHE A 414 -22.21 3.20 12.59
N HIS A 415 -21.23 2.88 11.73
CA HIS A 415 -20.80 3.74 10.63
C HIS A 415 -21.97 4.11 9.71
N GLY A 416 -22.79 3.12 9.34
CA GLY A 416 -23.95 3.33 8.51
C GLY A 416 -24.90 4.39 9.05
N TYR A 417 -25.17 4.30 10.34
CA TYR A 417 -26.08 5.19 11.03
C TYR A 417 -25.49 6.59 11.24
N VAL A 418 -24.26 6.67 11.77
CA VAL A 418 -23.60 7.94 12.13
C VAL A 418 -23.28 8.76 10.87
N PHE A 419 -22.56 8.16 9.92
CA PHE A 419 -22.10 8.88 8.72
C PHE A 419 -23.22 9.17 7.72
N GLY A 420 -24.22 8.29 7.64
CA GLY A 420 -25.41 8.55 6.82
C GLY A 420 -26.22 9.74 7.33
N ARG A 421 -26.44 9.81 8.65
CA ARG A 421 -27.16 10.94 9.26
C ARG A 421 -26.35 12.23 9.25
N MET A 422 -25.02 12.15 9.40
CA MET A 422 -24.14 13.30 9.29
C MET A 422 -24.20 13.90 7.89
N LEU A 423 -24.10 13.09 6.84
CA LEU A 423 -24.22 13.54 5.45
C LEU A 423 -25.58 14.20 5.17
N ALA A 424 -26.67 13.60 5.64
CA ALA A 424 -28.01 14.17 5.52
C ALA A 424 -28.14 15.51 6.27
N GLY A 425 -27.53 15.64 7.44
CA GLY A 425 -27.51 16.87 8.21
C GLY A 425 -26.74 17.99 7.54
N ILE A 426 -25.58 17.68 6.96
CA ILE A 426 -24.78 18.64 6.17
C ILE A 426 -25.58 19.10 4.93
N LYS A 427 -26.20 18.16 4.20
CA LYS A 427 -27.08 18.46 3.07
C LYS A 427 -28.18 19.46 3.49
N TRP A 428 -28.92 19.13 4.54
CA TRP A 428 -29.99 19.98 5.04
C TRP A 428 -29.50 21.40 5.42
N ALA A 429 -28.35 21.50 6.09
CA ALA A 429 -27.75 22.76 6.46
C ALA A 429 -27.35 23.60 5.23
N ALA A 430 -26.73 22.98 4.24
CA ALA A 430 -26.33 23.63 2.99
C ALA A 430 -27.52 24.15 2.20
N GLU A 431 -28.58 23.35 2.05
CA GLU A 431 -29.82 23.76 1.36
C GLU A 431 -30.56 24.88 2.13
N SER A 432 -30.48 24.88 3.47
CA SER A 432 -31.06 25.95 4.29
C SER A 432 -30.30 27.27 4.11
N LEU A 433 -28.96 27.23 4.04
CA LEU A 433 -28.12 28.38 3.73
C LEU A 433 -28.43 28.94 2.33
N ALA A 434 -28.58 28.09 1.33
CA ALA A 434 -28.92 28.51 -0.03
C ALA A 434 -30.25 29.22 -0.09
N ARG A 435 -31.29 28.75 0.62
CA ARG A 435 -32.59 29.40 0.73
C ARG A 435 -32.50 30.78 1.37
N VAL A 436 -31.73 30.93 2.44
CA VAL A 436 -31.53 32.24 3.11
C VAL A 436 -30.82 33.23 2.18
N HIS A 437 -29.79 32.79 1.47
CA HIS A 437 -29.08 33.65 0.52
C HIS A 437 -29.94 34.03 -0.68
N ALA A 438 -30.82 33.16 -1.16
CA ALA A 438 -31.80 33.50 -2.23
C ALA A 438 -32.83 34.54 -1.77
N ALA A 439 -33.38 34.36 -0.57
CA ALA A 439 -34.33 35.32 0.01
C ALA A 439 -33.71 36.71 0.30
N GLY A 440 -32.43 36.74 0.69
CA GLY A 440 -31.69 38.01 0.88
C GLY A 440 -31.47 38.76 -0.44
N ARG A 441 -31.19 38.05 -1.51
CA ARG A 441 -30.99 38.64 -2.86
C ARG A 441 -32.32 39.24 -3.42
N SER A 442 -33.43 38.57 -3.22
CA SER A 442 -34.73 39.07 -3.68
C SER A 442 -35.12 40.36 -2.96
N ARG A 443 -34.88 40.49 -1.65
CA ARG A 443 -35.15 41.71 -0.87
C ARG A 443 -34.26 42.89 -1.27
N SER A 444 -33.00 42.67 -1.58
CA SER A 444 -32.07 43.73 -2.05
C SER A 444 -32.39 44.24 -3.46
N SER A 445 -32.92 43.37 -4.31
CA SER A 445 -33.38 43.72 -5.67
C SER A 445 -34.64 44.57 -5.63
N THR A 446 -35.60 44.25 -4.73
CA THR A 446 -36.86 45.01 -4.58
C THR A 446 -36.62 46.38 -3.95
N ALA A 447 -35.63 46.53 -3.07
CA ALA A 447 -35.26 47.80 -2.46
C ALA A 447 -34.59 48.77 -3.45
N ARG A 448 -33.90 48.28 -4.50
CA ARG A 448 -33.30 49.13 -5.54
C ARG A 448 -34.30 49.62 -6.60
N VAL A 449 -35.39 48.90 -6.80
CA VAL A 449 -36.46 49.29 -7.77
C VAL A 449 -37.36 50.38 -7.19
N ASN A 450 -37.44 50.56 -5.87
CA ASN A 450 -38.26 51.56 -5.22
C ASN A 450 -37.50 52.88 -4.93
N THR A 451 -36.29 53.07 -5.42
CA THR A 451 -35.46 54.28 -5.23
C THR A 451 -35.12 54.97 -6.56
N GLU A 452 -35.69 54.54 -7.68
CA GLU A 452 -35.78 55.29 -8.96
C GLU A 452 -37.24 55.74 -9.17
#